data_96c0d62d250bf326c5cf13d97b230209
#
_entry.id   96c0d62d250bf326c5cf13d97b230209
#
_cell.length_a   1.000
_cell.length_b   1.000
_cell.length_c   1.000
_cell.angle_alpha   90.00
_cell.angle_beta   90.00
_cell.angle_gamma   90.00
#
_symmetry.space_group_name_H-M   'P 1'
#
loop_
_entity.id
_entity.type
_entity.pdbx_description
1 polymer ?
#
loop_
_entity_poly.entity_id
_entity_poly.type
_entity_poly.pdbx_seq_one_letter_code
_entity_poly.pdbx_strand_id
1 'polypeptide(L)'
;MTIGQMRFRHIKKEKMVKDAKREKEPFEYLFLDIEWNQAPGTSGLDGREAIQIGVVAADSQIQKVKTFSKAIRLSDPKIFNEETEIISHSTIAHVMRGNEVKAVLEKFALSFPQYCHLIVWNRDTYDLFLRDMRKNGVTIKRHKAVVLQDVLGVIAGNSNNQIGFEKALICSGVKYVPNYLHYAKHDANYLYQLFYQCFQQYSSMIAKEESCFANVATKMLHTENCRYLQSMSAERKVVVPKSMIFRGYTAVSYT
;
A
#
# COMPACT_ATOMS: atom_id res chain seq x y z
N MET A 1 -28.99 33.71 -34.27
CA MET A 1 -28.28 33.26 -33.05
C MET A 1 -27.75 34.47 -32.31
N THR A 2 -28.15 34.68 -31.08
CA THR A 2 -27.70 35.86 -30.29
C THR A 2 -26.33 35.59 -29.68
N ILE A 3 -25.54 36.63 -29.46
CA ILE A 3 -24.18 36.59 -28.87
C ILE A 3 -24.17 35.81 -27.53
N GLY A 4 -25.29 35.84 -26.79
CA GLY A 4 -25.46 35.08 -25.56
C GLY A 4 -25.50 33.54 -25.78
N GLN A 5 -26.07 33.06 -26.87
CA GLN A 5 -26.14 31.62 -27.20
C GLN A 5 -24.78 31.09 -27.67
N MET A 6 -23.95 31.90 -28.31
CA MET A 6 -22.58 31.54 -28.68
C MET A 6 -21.65 31.42 -27.45
N ARG A 7 -21.75 32.37 -26.48
CA ARG A 7 -20.99 32.32 -25.22
C ARG A 7 -21.34 31.06 -24.38
N PHE A 8 -22.62 30.73 -24.28
CA PHE A 8 -23.06 29.55 -23.53
C PHE A 8 -22.60 28.23 -24.18
N ARG A 9 -22.56 28.16 -25.51
CA ARG A 9 -22.02 26.99 -26.22
C ARG A 9 -20.51 26.87 -26.06
N HIS A 10 -19.78 27.98 -26.02
CA HIS A 10 -18.32 27.96 -25.83
C HIS A 10 -17.94 27.53 -24.41
N ILE A 11 -18.62 28.07 -23.39
CA ILE A 11 -18.41 27.68 -21.98
C ILE A 11 -18.75 26.18 -21.75
N LYS A 12 -19.83 25.69 -22.37
CA LYS A 12 -20.20 24.28 -22.27
C LYS A 12 -19.18 23.37 -22.95
N LYS A 13 -18.62 23.80 -24.08
CA LYS A 13 -17.59 23.06 -24.82
C LYS A 13 -16.24 23.09 -24.10
N GLU A 14 -15.84 24.23 -23.49
CA GLU A 14 -14.64 24.30 -22.67
C GLU A 14 -14.76 23.49 -21.37
N LYS A 15 -15.96 23.47 -20.75
CA LYS A 15 -16.20 22.65 -19.57
C LYS A 15 -16.20 21.15 -19.90
N MET A 16 -16.81 20.74 -21.03
CA MET A 16 -16.74 19.38 -21.54
C MET A 16 -15.33 18.96 -21.96
N VAL A 17 -14.53 19.88 -22.53
CA VAL A 17 -13.12 19.62 -22.91
C VAL A 17 -12.23 19.60 -21.67
N LYS A 18 -12.52 20.39 -20.62
CA LYS A 18 -11.83 20.30 -19.32
C LYS A 18 -12.23 19.04 -18.55
N ASP A 19 -13.48 18.59 -18.65
CA ASP A 19 -13.96 17.35 -18.05
C ASP A 19 -13.47 16.11 -18.83
N ALA A 20 -13.28 16.21 -20.15
CA ALA A 20 -12.68 15.17 -20.99
C ALA A 20 -11.14 15.11 -20.85
N LYS A 21 -10.47 16.23 -20.53
CA LYS A 21 -9.02 16.27 -20.20
C LYS A 21 -8.71 15.85 -18.78
N ARG A 22 -9.69 15.52 -17.95
CA ARG A 22 -9.56 14.67 -16.78
C ARG A 22 -9.68 13.19 -17.16
N GLU A 23 -9.13 12.78 -18.27
CA GLU A 23 -8.72 11.40 -18.46
C GLU A 23 -7.82 11.07 -17.28
N LYS A 24 -8.31 10.14 -16.46
CA LYS A 24 -7.70 9.66 -15.23
C LYS A 24 -6.22 9.44 -15.48
N GLU A 25 -5.37 10.25 -14.85
CA GLU A 25 -3.94 10.00 -14.91
C GLU A 25 -3.73 8.53 -14.57
N PRO A 26 -3.12 7.75 -15.46
CA PRO A 26 -2.97 6.32 -15.23
C PRO A 26 -2.08 6.11 -14.03
N PHE A 27 -2.54 5.33 -13.05
CA PHE A 27 -1.69 4.89 -11.96
C PHE A 27 -1.51 3.37 -12.06
N GLU A 28 -0.37 2.88 -11.58
CA GLU A 28 -0.02 1.47 -11.56
C GLU A 28 0.11 0.96 -10.12
N TYR A 29 0.49 1.85 -9.20
CA TYR A 29 0.74 1.52 -7.80
C TYR A 29 -0.21 2.30 -6.88
N LEU A 30 -0.74 1.60 -5.87
CA LEU A 30 -1.45 2.20 -4.75
C LEU A 30 -0.73 1.81 -3.46
N PHE A 31 -0.26 2.78 -2.71
CA PHE A 31 0.34 2.63 -1.39
C PHE A 31 -0.74 2.91 -0.36
N LEU A 32 -1.18 1.86 0.32
CA LEU A 32 -2.30 1.89 1.25
C LEU A 32 -1.81 1.70 2.68
N ASP A 33 -2.27 2.57 3.55
CA ASP A 33 -2.19 2.38 4.98
C ASP A 33 -3.54 2.61 5.66
N ILE A 34 -3.78 1.89 6.78
CA ILE A 34 -5.00 1.97 7.58
C ILE A 34 -4.62 1.97 9.05
N GLU A 35 -5.09 2.97 9.78
CA GLU A 35 -5.10 2.94 11.23
C GLU A 35 -6.41 2.33 11.73
N TRP A 36 -6.33 1.55 12.81
CA TRP A 36 -7.49 0.87 13.39
C TRP A 36 -7.58 1.03 14.89
N ASN A 37 -8.80 0.92 15.38
CA ASN A 37 -9.09 0.71 16.78
C ASN A 37 -9.17 -0.79 17.06
N GLN A 38 -8.47 -1.26 18.08
CA GLN A 38 -8.64 -2.61 18.61
C GLN A 38 -9.61 -2.55 19.78
N ALA A 39 -10.80 -3.14 19.64
CA ALA A 39 -11.79 -3.12 20.70
C ALA A 39 -11.25 -3.75 22.00
N PRO A 40 -11.49 -3.17 23.19
CA PRO A 40 -10.98 -3.69 24.45
C PRO A 40 -11.37 -5.15 24.68
N GLY A 41 -10.43 -5.94 25.20
CA GLY A 41 -10.62 -7.37 25.47
C GLY A 41 -10.71 -8.27 24.24
N THR A 42 -10.44 -7.74 23.04
CA THR A 42 -10.42 -8.51 21.80
C THR A 42 -9.01 -8.64 21.24
N SER A 43 -8.81 -9.61 20.36
CA SER A 43 -7.56 -9.81 19.63
C SER A 43 -7.83 -10.16 18.16
N GLY A 44 -6.82 -9.96 17.31
CA GLY A 44 -6.91 -10.27 15.89
C GLY A 44 -7.84 -9.35 15.11
N LEU A 45 -8.11 -9.72 13.86
CA LEU A 45 -8.85 -8.88 12.91
C LEU A 45 -10.30 -8.59 13.31
N ASP A 46 -10.97 -9.53 13.95
CA ASP A 46 -12.39 -9.37 14.28
C ASP A 46 -12.65 -8.27 15.31
N GLY A 47 -11.68 -8.00 16.17
CA GLY A 47 -11.74 -6.89 17.14
C GLY A 47 -11.29 -5.55 16.59
N ARG A 48 -10.89 -5.46 15.31
CA ARG A 48 -10.38 -4.23 14.69
C ARG A 48 -11.45 -3.53 13.87
N GLU A 49 -11.54 -2.22 14.02
CA GLU A 49 -12.28 -1.34 13.13
C GLU A 49 -11.36 -0.24 12.59
N ALA A 50 -11.38 -0.05 11.27
CA ALA A 50 -10.63 1.02 10.64
C ALA A 50 -11.13 2.40 11.11
N ILE A 51 -10.19 3.30 11.47
CA ILE A 51 -10.48 4.70 11.87
C ILE A 51 -9.87 5.73 10.93
N GLN A 52 -8.87 5.34 10.17
CA GLN A 52 -8.27 6.19 9.13
C GLN A 52 -7.84 5.32 7.95
N ILE A 53 -7.93 5.88 6.76
CA ILE A 53 -7.36 5.32 5.54
C ILE A 53 -6.52 6.38 4.84
N GLY A 54 -5.33 6.01 4.40
CA GLY A 54 -4.42 6.82 3.62
C GLY A 54 -3.98 6.09 2.36
N VAL A 55 -3.94 6.79 1.24
CA VAL A 55 -3.50 6.22 -0.04
C VAL A 55 -2.66 7.23 -0.82
N VAL A 56 -1.58 6.76 -1.39
CA VAL A 56 -0.82 7.43 -2.43
C VAL A 56 -0.92 6.60 -3.69
N ALA A 57 -1.32 7.20 -4.80
CA ALA A 57 -1.27 6.58 -6.12
C ALA A 57 -0.05 7.08 -6.89
N ALA A 58 0.64 6.18 -7.57
CA ALA A 58 1.78 6.49 -8.42
C ALA A 58 1.63 5.80 -9.79
N ASP A 59 2.20 6.41 -10.82
CA ASP A 59 2.24 5.89 -12.19
C ASP A 59 3.28 4.77 -12.36
N SER A 60 3.48 4.31 -13.59
CA SER A 60 4.46 3.27 -13.94
C SER A 60 5.93 3.69 -13.68
N GLN A 61 6.19 4.99 -13.59
CA GLN A 61 7.49 5.55 -13.25
C GLN A 61 7.65 5.81 -11.75
N ILE A 62 6.68 5.35 -10.94
CA ILE A 62 6.59 5.58 -9.50
C ILE A 62 6.53 7.09 -9.17
N GLN A 63 6.01 7.91 -10.07
CA GLN A 63 5.74 9.31 -9.77
C GLN A 63 4.37 9.43 -9.13
N LYS A 64 4.29 10.20 -8.03
CA LYS A 64 3.03 10.42 -7.31
C LYS A 64 2.05 11.20 -8.18
N VAL A 65 0.88 10.62 -8.44
CA VAL A 65 -0.17 11.23 -9.26
C VAL A 65 -1.38 11.68 -8.44
N LYS A 66 -1.69 10.99 -7.33
CA LYS A 66 -2.87 11.29 -6.53
C LYS A 66 -2.72 10.83 -5.08
N THR A 67 -3.41 11.51 -4.18
CA THR A 67 -3.56 11.08 -2.78
C THR A 67 -5.03 10.98 -2.40
N PHE A 68 -5.32 10.09 -1.45
CA PHE A 68 -6.64 9.96 -0.84
C PHE A 68 -6.45 9.74 0.65
N SER A 69 -7.22 10.44 1.48
CA SER A 69 -7.21 10.20 2.92
C SER A 69 -8.58 10.52 3.51
N LYS A 70 -9.04 9.68 4.43
CA LYS A 70 -10.30 9.85 5.14
C LYS A 70 -10.21 9.33 6.56
N ALA A 71 -10.82 10.08 7.49
CA ALA A 71 -11.18 9.55 8.79
C ALA A 71 -12.44 8.70 8.65
N ILE A 72 -12.49 7.59 9.39
CA ILE A 72 -13.58 6.61 9.41
C ILE A 72 -14.15 6.60 10.82
N ARG A 73 -15.49 6.64 10.92
CA ARG A 73 -16.19 6.61 12.18
C ARG A 73 -16.33 5.18 12.68
N LEU A 74 -16.07 4.96 13.98
CA LEU A 74 -16.39 3.70 14.65
C LEU A 74 -17.88 3.41 14.63
N SER A 75 -18.22 2.13 14.63
CA SER A 75 -19.59 1.65 14.71
C SER A 75 -20.24 1.99 16.05
N ASP A 76 -19.49 1.91 17.15
CA ASP A 76 -19.92 2.26 18.51
C ASP A 76 -18.78 2.99 19.25
N PRO A 77 -19.02 4.18 19.83
CA PRO A 77 -18.01 4.88 20.61
C PRO A 77 -17.54 4.10 21.85
N LYS A 78 -18.32 3.17 22.36
CA LYS A 78 -17.99 2.37 23.54
C LYS A 78 -16.86 1.36 23.31
N ILE A 79 -16.59 1.01 22.06
CA ILE A 79 -15.49 0.10 21.73
C ILE A 79 -14.16 0.83 21.53
N PHE A 80 -14.13 2.14 21.71
CA PHE A 80 -12.89 2.90 21.55
C PHE A 80 -11.88 2.50 22.64
N ASN A 81 -10.65 2.21 22.21
CA ASN A 81 -9.55 1.85 23.10
C ASN A 81 -8.64 3.06 23.29
N GLU A 82 -8.32 3.39 24.53
CA GLU A 82 -7.42 4.50 24.87
C GLU A 82 -6.02 4.31 24.29
N GLU A 83 -5.54 3.07 24.15
CA GLU A 83 -4.28 2.77 23.48
C GLU A 83 -4.30 3.23 22.01
N THR A 84 -5.47 3.17 21.37
CA THR A 84 -5.64 3.68 20.00
C THR A 84 -5.38 5.18 19.93
N GLU A 85 -5.82 5.96 20.94
CA GLU A 85 -5.55 7.39 21.01
C GLU A 85 -4.05 7.69 21.13
N ILE A 86 -3.35 6.92 21.95
CA ILE A 86 -1.91 7.07 22.16
C ILE A 86 -1.14 6.77 20.86
N ILE A 87 -1.51 5.68 20.16
CA ILE A 87 -0.78 5.21 18.98
C ILE A 87 -1.15 6.05 17.74
N SER A 88 -2.44 6.20 17.45
CA SER A 88 -2.91 6.84 16.21
C SER A 88 -3.11 8.35 16.35
N HIS A 89 -2.83 8.93 17.51
CA HIS A 89 -3.07 10.34 17.84
C HIS A 89 -4.50 10.82 17.56
N SER A 90 -5.47 9.89 17.59
CA SER A 90 -6.86 10.14 17.23
C SER A 90 -7.76 10.02 18.46
N THR A 91 -8.21 11.14 18.99
CA THR A 91 -9.20 11.14 20.08
C THR A 91 -10.52 10.53 19.63
N ILE A 92 -11.29 9.97 20.56
CA ILE A 92 -12.64 9.47 20.27
C ILE A 92 -13.53 10.52 19.60
N ALA A 93 -13.44 11.79 20.02
CA ALA A 93 -14.19 12.88 19.41
C ALA A 93 -13.79 13.12 17.93
N HIS A 94 -12.53 12.92 17.60
CA HIS A 94 -12.04 12.98 16.22
C HIS A 94 -12.60 11.82 15.39
N VAL A 95 -12.44 10.59 15.91
CA VAL A 95 -12.91 9.38 15.23
C VAL A 95 -14.41 9.42 14.97
N MET A 96 -15.21 9.83 15.97
CA MET A 96 -16.68 9.88 15.82
C MET A 96 -17.17 10.95 14.83
N ARG A 97 -16.35 11.93 14.46
CA ARG A 97 -16.62 12.88 13.36
C ARG A 97 -16.24 12.35 11.98
N GLY A 98 -15.63 11.17 11.91
CA GLY A 98 -15.27 10.50 10.67
C GLY A 98 -16.48 10.14 9.81
N ASN A 99 -16.20 9.70 8.60
CA ASN A 99 -17.22 9.25 7.65
C ASN A 99 -17.60 7.79 7.93
N GLU A 100 -18.76 7.38 7.48
CA GLU A 100 -19.13 5.97 7.51
C GLU A 100 -18.18 5.13 6.66
N VAL A 101 -17.79 3.96 7.16
CA VAL A 101 -16.84 3.07 6.49
C VAL A 101 -17.27 2.73 5.06
N LYS A 102 -18.55 2.41 4.85
CA LYS A 102 -19.08 2.11 3.52
C LYS A 102 -18.89 3.28 2.55
N ALA A 103 -19.26 4.49 2.95
CA ALA A 103 -19.12 5.68 2.12
C ALA A 103 -17.65 5.99 1.78
N VAL A 104 -16.72 5.73 2.70
CA VAL A 104 -15.27 5.87 2.46
C VAL A 104 -14.78 4.86 1.45
N LEU A 105 -15.17 3.60 1.58
CA LEU A 105 -14.76 2.51 0.70
C LEU A 105 -15.36 2.66 -0.71
N GLU A 106 -16.63 3.07 -0.83
CA GLU A 106 -17.24 3.40 -2.13
C GLU A 106 -16.48 4.54 -2.82
N LYS A 107 -16.15 5.60 -2.06
CA LYS A 107 -15.37 6.72 -2.60
C LYS A 107 -13.95 6.29 -3.00
N PHE A 108 -13.32 5.39 -2.24
CA PHE A 108 -12.05 4.77 -2.60
C PHE A 108 -12.19 4.01 -3.93
N ALA A 109 -13.17 3.11 -4.06
CA ALA A 109 -13.38 2.32 -5.28
C ALA A 109 -13.63 3.19 -6.52
N LEU A 110 -14.41 4.28 -6.36
CA LEU A 110 -14.62 5.27 -7.43
C LEU A 110 -13.36 6.07 -7.77
N SER A 111 -12.49 6.31 -6.77
CA SER A 111 -11.24 7.05 -6.97
C SER A 111 -10.17 6.22 -7.67
N PHE A 112 -10.20 4.90 -7.50
CA PHE A 112 -9.19 3.97 -8.00
C PHE A 112 -9.85 2.78 -8.74
N PRO A 113 -10.50 3.04 -9.90
CA PRO A 113 -11.33 2.04 -10.57
C PRO A 113 -10.54 1.07 -11.46
N GLN A 114 -9.23 1.22 -11.59
CA GLN A 114 -8.43 0.40 -12.50
C GLN A 114 -7.63 -0.68 -11.77
N TYR A 115 -7.10 -1.65 -12.54
CA TYR A 115 -6.15 -2.63 -12.02
C TYR A 115 -4.89 -1.93 -11.53
N CYS A 116 -4.33 -2.37 -10.40
CA CYS A 116 -3.14 -1.81 -9.82
C CYS A 116 -2.36 -2.83 -8.96
N HIS A 117 -1.12 -2.49 -8.65
CA HIS A 117 -0.38 -3.11 -7.57
C HIS A 117 -0.75 -2.40 -6.26
N LEU A 118 -1.37 -3.13 -5.34
CA LEU A 118 -1.71 -2.62 -4.01
C LEU A 118 -0.57 -2.93 -3.05
N ILE A 119 0.16 -1.90 -2.66
CA ILE A 119 1.32 -1.98 -1.77
C ILE A 119 0.84 -1.64 -0.36
N VAL A 120 1.09 -2.53 0.58
CA VAL A 120 0.84 -2.35 2.01
C VAL A 120 2.12 -2.62 2.79
N TRP A 121 2.22 -2.07 4.00
CA TRP A 121 3.35 -2.39 4.86
C TRP A 121 3.30 -3.84 5.33
N ASN A 122 2.23 -4.23 6.00
CA ASN A 122 2.08 -5.55 6.60
C ASN A 122 0.80 -6.26 6.13
N ARG A 123 0.70 -7.53 6.46
CA ARG A 123 -0.42 -8.39 6.08
C ARG A 123 -1.72 -7.96 6.75
N ASP A 124 -1.67 -7.52 8.00
CA ASP A 124 -2.84 -7.13 8.77
C ASP A 124 -3.59 -5.96 8.13
N THR A 125 -2.86 -4.95 7.64
CA THR A 125 -3.44 -3.82 6.88
C THR A 125 -4.21 -4.30 5.65
N TYR A 126 -3.64 -5.24 4.90
CA TYR A 126 -4.28 -5.79 3.71
C TYR A 126 -5.54 -6.60 4.05
N ASP A 127 -5.43 -7.48 5.04
CA ASP A 127 -6.54 -8.35 5.44
C ASP A 127 -7.70 -7.57 6.05
N LEU A 128 -7.40 -6.52 6.84
CA LEU A 128 -8.39 -5.57 7.36
C LEU A 128 -9.11 -4.85 6.22
N PHE A 129 -8.37 -4.32 5.25
CA PHE A 129 -8.92 -3.66 4.09
C PHE A 129 -9.89 -4.57 3.32
N LEU A 130 -9.47 -5.80 3.00
CA LEU A 130 -10.29 -6.75 2.26
C LEU A 130 -11.53 -7.20 3.05
N ARG A 131 -11.41 -7.37 4.36
CA ARG A 131 -12.54 -7.69 5.23
C ARG A 131 -13.57 -6.58 5.18
N ASP A 132 -13.13 -5.33 5.33
CA ASP A 132 -14.04 -4.18 5.38
C ASP A 132 -14.71 -3.94 4.01
N MET A 133 -13.97 -4.12 2.90
CA MET A 133 -14.55 -4.11 1.55
C MET A 133 -15.68 -5.15 1.43
N ARG A 134 -15.43 -6.39 1.83
CA ARG A 134 -16.41 -7.49 1.77
C ARG A 134 -17.62 -7.24 2.68
N LYS A 135 -17.39 -6.84 3.94
CA LYS A 135 -18.46 -6.57 4.90
C LYS A 135 -19.42 -5.46 4.42
N ASN A 136 -18.89 -4.49 3.68
CA ASN A 136 -19.69 -3.37 3.19
C ASN A 136 -20.22 -3.55 1.76
N GLY A 137 -19.99 -4.72 1.14
CA GLY A 137 -20.43 -5.01 -0.24
C GLY A 137 -19.76 -4.14 -1.30
N VAL A 138 -18.58 -3.58 -0.99
CA VAL A 138 -17.81 -2.76 -1.94
C VAL A 138 -16.79 -3.65 -2.62
N THR A 139 -16.71 -3.55 -3.94
CA THR A 139 -15.75 -4.28 -4.75
C THR A 139 -14.75 -3.33 -5.39
N ILE A 140 -13.48 -3.73 -5.37
CA ILE A 140 -12.45 -3.10 -6.19
C ILE A 140 -12.11 -4.01 -7.36
N LYS A 141 -11.63 -3.41 -8.43
CA LYS A 141 -11.11 -4.20 -9.56
C LYS A 141 -9.97 -5.10 -9.09
N ARG A 142 -9.73 -6.15 -9.86
CA ARG A 142 -8.64 -7.09 -9.62
C ARG A 142 -7.34 -6.33 -9.38
N HIS A 143 -6.63 -6.65 -8.32
CA HIS A 143 -5.36 -6.04 -7.92
C HIS A 143 -4.36 -7.13 -7.54
N LYS A 144 -3.09 -6.78 -7.55
CA LYS A 144 -2.00 -7.62 -7.03
C LYS A 144 -1.49 -6.99 -5.74
N ALA A 145 -1.63 -7.71 -4.64
CA ALA A 145 -1.11 -7.25 -3.35
C ALA A 145 0.40 -7.48 -3.24
N VAL A 146 1.09 -6.50 -2.67
CA VAL A 146 2.50 -6.59 -2.28
C VAL A 146 2.62 -6.17 -0.82
N VAL A 147 3.03 -7.10 0.04
CA VAL A 147 3.37 -6.83 1.44
C VAL A 147 4.84 -6.43 1.48
N LEU A 148 5.11 -5.14 1.66
CA LEU A 148 6.47 -4.62 1.52
C LEU A 148 7.38 -5.11 2.65
N GLN A 149 6.86 -5.33 3.84
CA GLN A 149 7.59 -5.89 4.97
C GLN A 149 8.20 -7.26 4.63
N ASP A 150 7.44 -8.13 3.95
CA ASP A 150 7.91 -9.44 3.53
C ASP A 150 9.03 -9.32 2.50
N VAL A 151 8.86 -8.44 1.51
CA VAL A 151 9.87 -8.19 0.47
C VAL A 151 11.17 -7.66 1.07
N LEU A 152 11.08 -6.67 1.97
CA LEU A 152 12.26 -6.11 2.63
C LEU A 152 12.90 -7.10 3.61
N GLY A 153 12.12 -7.94 4.28
CA GLY A 153 12.63 -9.04 5.09
C GLY A 153 13.52 -9.98 4.29
N VAL A 154 13.08 -10.32 3.08
CA VAL A 154 13.87 -11.11 2.12
C VAL A 154 15.17 -10.38 1.74
N ILE A 155 15.07 -9.13 1.31
CA ILE A 155 16.22 -8.33 0.85
C ILE A 155 17.24 -8.11 1.99
N ALA A 156 16.76 -7.87 3.21
CA ALA A 156 17.62 -7.68 4.38
C ALA A 156 18.24 -8.99 4.92
N GLY A 157 17.86 -10.15 4.38
CA GLY A 157 18.30 -11.45 4.86
C GLY A 157 17.79 -11.80 6.26
N ASN A 158 16.76 -11.12 6.72
CA ASN A 158 16.18 -11.31 8.05
C ASN A 158 14.87 -12.07 7.95
N SER A 159 15.00 -13.37 7.82
CA SER A 159 13.90 -14.27 7.51
C SER A 159 12.95 -14.57 8.69
N ASN A 160 13.38 -14.29 9.92
CA ASN A 160 12.66 -14.72 11.12
C ASN A 160 12.11 -13.55 11.94
N ASN A 161 12.58 -12.33 11.72
CA ASN A 161 12.11 -11.13 12.43
C ASN A 161 11.58 -10.13 11.42
N GLN A 162 10.29 -9.88 11.47
CA GLN A 162 9.69 -8.79 10.72
C GLN A 162 10.31 -7.47 11.17
N ILE A 163 10.86 -6.71 10.23
CA ILE A 163 11.35 -5.37 10.51
C ILE A 163 10.16 -4.43 10.76
N GLY A 164 10.21 -3.64 11.81
CA GLY A 164 9.21 -2.60 12.06
C GLY A 164 9.27 -1.49 11.00
N PHE A 165 8.14 -0.80 10.76
CA PHE A 165 8.02 0.21 9.73
C PHE A 165 9.03 1.36 9.92
N GLU A 166 9.07 1.96 11.11
CA GLU A 166 10.01 3.02 11.45
C GLU A 166 11.46 2.60 11.22
N LYS A 167 11.83 1.41 11.68
CA LYS A 167 13.18 0.87 11.47
C LYS A 167 13.50 0.71 9.97
N ALA A 168 12.52 0.32 9.16
CA ALA A 168 12.70 0.22 7.72
C ALA A 168 12.94 1.59 7.08
N LEU A 169 12.21 2.63 7.52
CA LEU A 169 12.43 4.02 7.07
C LEU A 169 13.85 4.47 7.38
N ILE A 170 14.31 4.27 8.62
CA ILE A 170 15.68 4.62 9.07
C ILE A 170 16.72 3.90 8.22
N CYS A 171 16.61 2.57 8.08
CA CYS A 171 17.59 1.76 7.35
C CYS A 171 17.66 2.10 5.85
N SER A 172 16.57 2.61 5.28
CA SER A 172 16.49 2.99 3.87
C SER A 172 16.82 4.47 3.62
N GLY A 173 17.11 5.24 4.67
CA GLY A 173 17.42 6.67 4.56
C GLY A 173 16.21 7.55 4.22
N VAL A 174 14.99 7.05 4.42
CA VAL A 174 13.77 7.82 4.24
C VAL A 174 13.61 8.80 5.39
N LYS A 175 13.51 10.09 5.06
CA LYS A 175 13.25 11.13 6.06
C LYS A 175 11.79 11.10 6.49
N TYR A 176 11.54 11.02 7.77
CA TYR A 176 10.19 11.03 8.36
C TYR A 176 10.15 11.94 9.59
N VAL A 177 8.96 12.30 10.02
CA VAL A 177 8.71 13.05 11.25
C VAL A 177 8.07 12.07 12.24
N PRO A 178 8.72 11.74 13.38
CA PRO A 178 8.20 10.74 14.32
C PRO A 178 6.76 11.00 14.76
N ASN A 179 6.40 12.25 15.04
CA ASN A 179 5.05 12.63 15.45
C ASN A 179 4.00 12.48 14.34
N TYR A 180 4.39 12.15 13.09
CA TYR A 180 3.48 11.90 11.98
C TYR A 180 3.33 10.41 11.66
N LEU A 181 4.07 9.53 12.34
CA LEU A 181 3.80 8.10 12.31
C LEU A 181 2.43 7.81 12.92
N HIS A 182 1.82 6.73 12.47
CA HIS A 182 0.46 6.32 12.86
C HIS A 182 -0.65 7.32 12.47
N TYR A 183 -0.39 8.10 11.44
CA TYR A 183 -1.42 8.78 10.67
C TYR A 183 -1.47 8.15 9.28
N ALA A 184 -2.52 7.45 8.94
CA ALA A 184 -2.62 6.68 7.69
C ALA A 184 -2.24 7.48 6.43
N LYS A 185 -2.53 8.80 6.40
CA LYS A 185 -2.11 9.70 5.32
C LYS A 185 -0.59 9.81 5.20
N HIS A 186 0.09 9.93 6.33
CA HIS A 186 1.55 10.09 6.36
C HIS A 186 2.24 8.76 6.15
N ASP A 187 1.72 7.69 6.75
CA ASP A 187 2.28 6.35 6.63
C ASP A 187 2.14 5.80 5.22
N ALA A 188 1.03 6.05 4.53
CA ALA A 188 0.92 5.77 3.09
C ALA A 188 1.95 6.55 2.25
N ASN A 189 2.28 7.80 2.62
CA ASN A 189 3.30 8.58 1.95
C ASN A 189 4.73 8.10 2.29
N TYR A 190 4.99 7.70 3.52
CA TYR A 190 6.27 7.10 3.91
C TYR A 190 6.46 5.72 3.26
N LEU A 191 5.40 4.93 3.15
CA LEU A 191 5.40 3.65 2.43
C LEU A 191 5.75 3.85 0.95
N TYR A 192 5.17 4.87 0.30
CA TYR A 192 5.53 5.27 -1.05
C TYR A 192 7.02 5.65 -1.16
N GLN A 193 7.53 6.50 -0.27
CA GLN A 193 8.93 6.91 -0.28
C GLN A 193 9.87 5.73 -0.03
N LEU A 194 9.53 4.86 0.91
CA LEU A 194 10.29 3.64 1.22
C LEU A 194 10.38 2.73 0.00
N PHE A 195 9.25 2.47 -0.65
CA PHE A 195 9.21 1.66 -1.87
C PHE A 195 10.06 2.29 -2.98
N TYR A 196 9.91 3.59 -3.22
CA TYR A 196 10.67 4.31 -4.23
C TYR A 196 12.18 4.22 -3.96
N GLN A 197 12.61 4.48 -2.72
CA GLN A 197 14.02 4.43 -2.33
C GLN A 197 14.59 3.00 -2.47
N CYS A 198 13.87 2.01 -1.98
CA CYS A 198 14.27 0.61 -2.09
C CYS A 198 14.32 0.14 -3.54
N PHE A 199 13.35 0.56 -4.37
CA PHE A 199 13.31 0.21 -5.78
C PHE A 199 14.50 0.80 -6.54
N GLN A 200 14.87 2.05 -6.29
CA GLN A 200 16.04 2.69 -6.90
C GLN A 200 17.35 2.00 -6.51
N GLN A 201 17.54 1.72 -5.22
CA GLN A 201 18.70 1.01 -4.71
C GLN A 201 18.78 -0.40 -5.30
N TYR A 202 17.67 -1.11 -5.30
CA TYR A 202 17.56 -2.47 -5.78
C TYR A 202 17.79 -2.59 -7.30
N SER A 203 17.19 -1.71 -8.09
CA SER A 203 17.42 -1.66 -9.53
C SER A 203 18.88 -1.38 -9.86
N SER A 204 19.54 -0.50 -9.10
CA SER A 204 20.96 -0.22 -9.24
C SER A 204 21.84 -1.43 -8.89
N MET A 205 21.46 -2.21 -7.87
CA MET A 205 22.19 -3.44 -7.51
C MET A 205 22.04 -4.52 -8.58
N ILE A 206 20.82 -4.76 -9.05
CA ILE A 206 20.57 -5.76 -10.12
C ILE A 206 21.30 -5.41 -11.41
N ALA A 207 21.40 -4.12 -11.75
CA ALA A 207 22.13 -3.68 -12.93
C ALA A 207 23.65 -3.91 -12.84
N LYS A 208 24.20 -4.07 -11.63
CA LYS A 208 25.65 -4.25 -11.39
C LYS A 208 26.05 -5.69 -11.11
N GLU A 209 25.13 -6.54 -10.70
CA GLU A 209 25.39 -7.90 -10.27
C GLU A 209 24.53 -8.90 -11.06
N GLU A 210 25.00 -10.15 -11.17
CA GLU A 210 24.13 -11.25 -11.62
C GLU A 210 22.91 -11.36 -10.69
N SER A 211 21.73 -11.38 -11.28
CA SER A 211 20.48 -11.57 -10.55
C SER A 211 20.09 -13.03 -10.45
N CYS A 212 19.40 -13.37 -9.37
CA CYS A 212 18.74 -14.64 -9.19
C CYS A 212 17.32 -14.40 -8.65
N PHE A 213 16.55 -15.46 -8.50
CA PHE A 213 15.16 -15.38 -8.02
C PHE A 213 15.07 -16.03 -6.64
N ALA A 214 14.61 -15.27 -5.65
CA ALA A 214 14.31 -15.79 -4.33
C ALA A 214 12.85 -16.27 -4.26
N ASN A 215 12.64 -17.47 -3.73
CA ASN A 215 11.33 -17.91 -3.29
C ASN A 215 11.15 -17.47 -1.83
N VAL A 216 10.27 -16.50 -1.58
CA VAL A 216 10.06 -15.92 -0.24
C VAL A 216 9.48 -16.92 0.76
N ALA A 217 8.78 -17.96 0.31
CA ALA A 217 8.18 -18.95 1.19
C ALA A 217 9.18 -20.03 1.64
N THR A 218 10.08 -20.46 0.72
CA THR A 218 11.03 -21.56 0.99
C THR A 218 12.45 -21.08 1.28
N LYS A 219 12.72 -19.78 1.07
CA LYS A 219 14.05 -19.16 1.20
C LYS A 219 15.11 -19.79 0.29
N MET A 220 14.66 -20.25 -0.87
CA MET A 220 15.54 -20.83 -1.88
C MET A 220 15.86 -19.80 -2.96
N LEU A 221 17.10 -19.76 -3.39
CA LEU A 221 17.54 -18.95 -4.54
C LEU A 221 17.58 -19.82 -5.79
N HIS A 222 17.02 -19.32 -6.86
CA HIS A 222 16.92 -20.00 -8.14
C HIS A 222 17.62 -19.15 -9.22
N THR A 223 18.39 -19.79 -10.07
CA THR A 223 18.92 -19.15 -11.28
C THR A 223 17.82 -18.98 -12.32
N GLU A 224 18.03 -18.11 -13.31
CA GLU A 224 17.06 -17.82 -14.37
C GLU A 224 16.59 -19.08 -15.10
N ASN A 225 17.49 -20.05 -15.29
CA ASN A 225 17.24 -21.30 -16.00
C ASN A 225 16.63 -22.41 -15.12
N CYS A 226 16.25 -22.09 -13.89
CA CYS A 226 15.70 -23.08 -12.96
C CYS A 226 14.30 -23.54 -13.39
N ARG A 227 14.12 -24.86 -13.59
CA ARG A 227 12.84 -25.47 -13.95
C ARG A 227 11.68 -25.15 -12.98
N TYR A 228 11.99 -24.90 -11.71
CA TYR A 228 10.98 -24.58 -10.69
C TYR A 228 10.51 -23.11 -10.75
N LEU A 229 11.21 -22.23 -11.45
CA LEU A 229 10.76 -20.85 -11.63
C LEU A 229 9.47 -20.75 -12.45
N GLN A 230 9.25 -21.65 -13.39
CA GLN A 230 8.05 -21.65 -14.24
C GLN A 230 6.78 -22.01 -13.45
N SER A 231 6.91 -22.89 -12.45
CA SER A 231 5.80 -23.29 -11.59
C SER A 231 5.61 -22.41 -10.36
N MET A 232 6.54 -21.48 -10.09
CA MET A 232 6.49 -20.60 -8.93
C MET A 232 5.50 -19.47 -9.17
N SER A 233 4.55 -19.27 -8.24
CA SER A 233 3.63 -18.15 -8.30
C SER A 233 4.38 -16.82 -8.23
N ALA A 234 3.92 -15.82 -8.98
CA ALA A 234 4.54 -14.50 -9.04
C ALA A 234 4.65 -13.82 -7.66
N GLU A 235 3.72 -14.15 -6.74
CA GLU A 235 3.69 -13.61 -5.36
C GLU A 235 4.84 -14.12 -4.48
N ARG A 236 5.41 -15.26 -4.84
CA ARG A 236 6.53 -15.89 -4.11
C ARG A 236 7.88 -15.63 -4.76
N LYS A 237 7.89 -14.96 -5.91
CA LYS A 237 9.06 -14.78 -6.76
C LYS A 237 9.58 -13.35 -6.66
N VAL A 238 10.74 -13.19 -6.07
CA VAL A 238 11.43 -11.89 -5.99
C VAL A 238 12.79 -12.01 -6.67
N VAL A 239 13.08 -11.08 -7.58
CA VAL A 239 14.42 -10.96 -8.18
C VAL A 239 15.36 -10.38 -7.13
N VAL A 240 16.52 -10.99 -6.91
CA VAL A 240 17.49 -10.57 -5.90
C VAL A 240 18.92 -10.63 -6.48
N PRO A 241 19.84 -9.79 -6.00
CA PRO A 241 21.25 -9.94 -6.36
C PRO A 241 21.82 -11.27 -5.89
N LYS A 242 22.75 -11.84 -6.60
CA LYS A 242 23.39 -13.13 -6.26
C LYS A 242 24.07 -13.10 -4.89
N SER A 243 24.54 -11.92 -4.46
CA SER A 243 25.10 -11.70 -3.12
C SER A 243 24.15 -12.03 -1.95
N MET A 244 22.86 -12.15 -2.22
CA MET A 244 21.87 -12.58 -1.20
C MET A 244 22.08 -14.01 -0.68
N ILE A 245 22.85 -14.84 -1.39
CA ILE A 245 23.27 -16.18 -0.92
C ILE A 245 23.88 -16.13 0.49
N PHE A 246 24.56 -15.05 0.83
CA PHE A 246 25.21 -14.89 2.12
C PHE A 246 24.26 -14.38 3.24
N ARG A 247 22.97 -14.22 2.94
CA ARG A 247 21.99 -13.63 3.86
C ARG A 247 20.87 -14.59 4.27
N GLY A 248 21.19 -15.88 4.42
CA GLY A 248 20.24 -16.89 4.92
C GLY A 248 19.36 -17.52 3.86
N TYR A 249 19.66 -17.31 2.58
CA TYR A 249 19.08 -18.04 1.46
C TYR A 249 19.99 -19.18 1.02
N THR A 250 19.39 -20.29 0.67
CA THR A 250 20.10 -21.46 0.19
C THR A 250 20.00 -21.52 -1.34
N ALA A 251 21.13 -21.60 -2.03
CA ALA A 251 21.13 -21.84 -3.47
C ALA A 251 20.56 -23.25 -3.75
N VAL A 252 19.66 -23.38 -4.73
CA VAL A 252 19.24 -24.68 -5.22
C VAL A 252 20.42 -25.32 -5.91
N SER A 253 20.99 -26.37 -5.32
CA SER A 253 21.99 -27.19 -5.99
C SER A 253 21.26 -28.12 -6.96
N TYR A 254 21.57 -27.99 -8.24
CA TYR A 254 21.17 -28.97 -9.25
C TYR A 254 22.26 -30.03 -9.33
N THR A 255 21.97 -31.19 -8.86
CA THR A 255 22.63 -32.43 -9.29
C THR A 255 21.90 -32.97 -10.52
#